data_4bf71754709758cc56ca2556b77d2e8d
#
_entry.id   4bf71754709758cc56ca2556b77d2e8d
#
_cell.length_a   1.000
_cell.length_b   1.000
_cell.length_c   1.000
_cell.angle_alpha   90.00
_cell.angle_beta   90.00
_cell.angle_gamma   90.00
#
_symmetry.space_group_name_H-M   'P 1'
#
loop_
_entity.id
_entity.type
_entity.pdbx_description
1 polymer ?
#
loop_
_entity_poly.entity_id
_entity_poly.type
_entity_poly.pdbx_seq_one_letter_code
_entity_poly.pdbx_strand_id
1 'polypeptide(L)'
;MSEFDFLEEQGVSAALIKAAEEFRQEYGVSEEAKHRRIKPALPFYGKETLEMAMAAVLEQENLLLAGPKATGKNVLAENLAYIFGRPVYNVSFHVNTNSGDLIGTDTFVDNQVKLRKGSIYQCAEEGGFGILDEINMAKNDAVSVLHASLDYRRCIDVPGYDKIDLHDAARFIGTMNYGYAGTKELNEALVSR
;
A
#
# COMPACT_ATOMS: atom_id res chain seq x y z
N MET A 1 7.52 25.58 8.78
CA MET A 1 7.50 24.23 9.39
C MET A 1 7.81 23.23 8.30
N SER A 2 8.87 22.44 8.48
CA SER A 2 9.21 21.34 7.59
C SER A 2 8.10 20.28 7.58
N GLU A 3 7.92 19.58 6.47
CA GLU A 3 6.98 18.46 6.41
C GLU A 3 7.35 17.33 7.40
N PHE A 4 8.58 17.35 7.93
CA PHE A 4 9.12 16.34 8.84
C PHE A 4 9.23 16.80 10.29
N ASP A 5 8.86 18.05 10.63
CA ASP A 5 8.96 18.59 12.00
C ASP A 5 8.36 17.61 13.04
N PHE A 6 7.22 16.96 12.70
CA PHE A 6 6.57 16.01 13.59
C PHE A 6 7.39 14.73 13.84
N LEU A 7 8.30 14.35 12.94
CA LEU A 7 9.22 13.22 13.12
C LEU A 7 10.38 13.62 14.03
N GLU A 8 10.92 14.81 13.80
CA GLU A 8 12.00 15.38 14.62
C GLU A 8 11.54 15.59 16.06
N GLU A 9 10.32 16.11 16.27
CA GLU A 9 9.72 16.29 17.60
C GLU A 9 9.60 14.98 18.38
N GLN A 10 9.38 13.86 17.69
CA GLN A 10 9.34 12.52 18.27
C GLN A 10 10.72 11.90 18.47
N GLY A 11 11.78 12.55 17.98
CA GLY A 11 13.14 12.06 18.00
C GLY A 11 13.39 10.86 17.08
N VAL A 12 12.67 10.78 15.95
CA VAL A 12 12.95 9.80 14.88
C VAL A 12 14.37 10.01 14.35
N SER A 13 15.06 8.93 14.04
CA SER A 13 16.44 8.96 13.56
C SER A 13 16.62 9.90 12.37
N ALA A 14 17.55 10.83 12.47
CA ALA A 14 17.89 11.75 11.37
C ALA A 14 18.34 11.01 10.11
N ALA A 15 18.94 9.83 10.25
CA ALA A 15 19.31 8.98 9.12
C ALA A 15 18.08 8.47 8.35
N LEU A 16 17.01 8.07 9.05
CA LEU A 16 15.76 7.63 8.42
C LEU A 16 15.01 8.79 7.76
N ILE A 17 15.01 9.97 8.39
CA ILE A 17 14.40 11.18 7.80
C ILE A 17 15.13 11.53 6.51
N LYS A 18 16.45 11.57 6.53
CA LYS A 18 17.26 11.82 5.34
C LYS A 18 17.04 10.79 4.24
N ALA A 19 16.98 9.50 4.58
CA ALA A 19 16.71 8.44 3.62
C ALA A 19 15.30 8.57 2.98
N ALA A 20 14.30 9.01 3.74
CA ALA A 20 12.98 9.31 3.20
C ALA A 20 12.98 10.53 2.25
N GLU A 21 13.79 11.55 2.52
CA GLU A 21 14.00 12.68 1.62
C GLU A 21 14.68 12.25 0.32
N GLU A 22 15.73 11.44 0.41
CA GLU A 22 16.44 10.86 -0.74
C GLU A 22 15.50 10.01 -1.59
N PHE A 23 14.67 9.16 -0.97
CA PHE A 23 13.63 8.39 -1.65
C PHE A 23 12.64 9.27 -2.42
N ARG A 24 12.19 10.38 -1.85
CA ARG A 24 11.31 11.34 -2.54
C ARG A 24 11.96 11.99 -3.76
N GLN A 25 13.27 12.24 -3.69
CA GLN A 25 14.03 12.84 -4.79
C GLN A 25 14.26 11.83 -5.90
N GLU A 26 14.55 10.58 -5.55
CA GLU A 26 14.77 9.49 -6.50
C GLU A 26 13.47 9.13 -7.25
N TYR A 27 12.37 9.01 -6.52
CA TYR A 27 11.09 8.57 -7.08
C TYR A 27 10.10 9.73 -7.22
N GLY A 28 10.12 10.39 -8.37
CA GLY A 28 9.11 11.38 -8.72
C GLY A 28 7.69 10.81 -8.75
N VAL A 29 6.70 11.68 -8.81
CA VAL A 29 5.27 11.31 -8.96
C VAL A 29 4.78 11.89 -10.28
N SER A 30 4.11 11.07 -11.10
CA SER A 30 3.52 11.51 -12.36
C SER A 30 2.47 12.60 -12.14
N GLU A 31 2.23 13.43 -13.14
CA GLU A 31 1.19 14.47 -13.05
C GLU A 31 -0.20 13.88 -12.78
N GLU A 32 -0.48 12.71 -13.39
CA GLU A 32 -1.73 11.98 -13.23
C GLU A 32 -1.94 11.49 -11.80
N ALA A 33 -0.87 11.09 -11.10
CA ALA A 33 -0.94 10.56 -9.75
C ALA A 33 -0.78 11.62 -8.64
N LYS A 34 -0.41 12.87 -8.97
CA LYS A 34 -0.19 13.93 -7.97
C LYS A 34 -1.40 14.18 -7.07
N HIS A 35 -2.60 14.10 -7.63
CA HIS A 35 -3.84 14.31 -6.87
C HIS A 35 -4.08 13.24 -5.79
N ARG A 36 -3.37 12.10 -5.87
CA ARG A 36 -3.42 11.03 -4.88
C ARG A 36 -2.41 11.18 -3.75
N ARG A 37 -1.54 12.19 -3.80
CA ARG A 37 -0.70 12.54 -2.64
C ARG A 37 -1.57 13.22 -1.60
N ILE A 38 -1.74 12.56 -0.47
CA ILE A 38 -2.57 13.06 0.63
C ILE A 38 -1.68 13.58 1.76
N LYS A 39 -2.17 14.61 2.45
CA LYS A 39 -1.67 14.99 3.77
C LYS A 39 -2.57 14.32 4.80
N PRO A 40 -2.03 13.47 5.69
CA PRO A 40 -2.86 12.80 6.68
C PRO A 40 -3.53 13.82 7.60
N ALA A 41 -4.77 13.51 7.99
CA ALA A 41 -5.53 14.36 8.90
C ALA A 41 -4.90 14.43 10.31
N LEU A 42 -4.24 13.36 10.71
CA LEU A 42 -3.57 13.22 12.01
C LEU A 42 -2.14 12.72 11.83
N PRO A 43 -1.16 13.33 12.49
CA PRO A 43 0.17 12.75 12.59
C PRO A 43 0.13 11.47 13.43
N PHE A 44 0.92 10.48 13.05
CA PHE A 44 1.09 9.27 13.85
C PHE A 44 2.17 9.51 14.91
N TYR A 45 1.85 9.23 16.16
CA TYR A 45 2.79 9.30 17.27
C TYR A 45 3.18 7.90 17.72
N GLY A 46 4.46 7.58 17.66
CA GLY A 46 5.01 6.27 18.03
C GLY A 46 6.36 6.04 17.35
N LYS A 47 7.42 6.64 17.91
CA LYS A 47 8.77 6.63 17.35
C LYS A 47 9.22 5.25 16.89
N GLU A 48 9.21 4.24 17.76
CA GLU A 48 9.73 2.90 17.45
C GLU A 48 8.96 2.26 16.28
N THR A 49 7.63 2.39 16.28
CA THR A 49 6.79 1.86 15.20
C THR A 49 7.04 2.60 13.88
N LEU A 50 7.21 3.91 13.93
CA LEU A 50 7.56 4.72 12.74
C LEU A 50 8.92 4.30 12.18
N GLU A 51 9.94 4.20 13.02
CA GLU A 51 11.30 3.83 12.60
C GLU A 51 11.33 2.43 11.98
N MET A 52 10.65 1.45 12.59
CA MET A 52 10.52 0.11 12.03
C MET A 52 9.82 0.11 10.67
N ALA A 53 8.70 0.83 10.57
CA ALA A 53 7.93 0.89 9.34
C ALA A 53 8.68 1.65 8.22
N MET A 54 9.37 2.75 8.55
CA MET A 54 10.21 3.48 7.60
C MET A 54 11.36 2.62 7.08
N ALA A 55 12.04 1.88 7.98
CA ALA A 55 13.11 0.97 7.59
C ALA A 55 12.61 -0.14 6.65
N ALA A 56 11.47 -0.76 6.95
CA ALA A 56 10.87 -1.77 6.08
C ALA A 56 10.52 -1.21 4.69
N VAL A 57 9.96 0.00 4.61
CA VAL A 57 9.69 0.67 3.33
C VAL A 57 10.96 0.88 2.52
N LEU A 58 12.05 1.32 3.16
CA LEU A 58 13.34 1.54 2.49
C LEU A 58 13.96 0.23 1.99
N GLU A 59 13.80 -0.87 2.71
CA GLU A 59 14.26 -2.22 2.33
C GLU A 59 13.33 -2.92 1.33
N GLN A 60 12.39 -2.20 0.72
CA GLN A 60 11.40 -2.71 -0.24
C GLN A 60 10.42 -3.75 0.33
N GLU A 61 10.27 -3.82 1.64
CA GLU A 61 9.34 -4.75 2.27
C GLU A 61 7.90 -4.21 2.28
N ASN A 62 6.95 -5.12 2.19
CA ASN A 62 5.55 -4.82 2.43
C ASN A 62 5.26 -4.91 3.93
N LEU A 63 4.22 -4.23 4.39
CA LEU A 63 3.87 -4.16 5.80
C LEU A 63 2.50 -4.81 6.07
N LEU A 64 2.40 -5.56 7.16
CA LEU A 64 1.13 -6.01 7.71
C LEU A 64 0.94 -5.42 9.12
N LEU A 65 0.02 -4.47 9.24
CA LEU A 65 -0.32 -3.81 10.49
C LEU A 65 -1.48 -4.57 11.16
N ALA A 66 -1.16 -5.44 12.09
CA ALA A 66 -2.12 -6.25 12.81
C ALA A 66 -2.36 -5.71 14.23
N GLY A 67 -3.61 -5.63 14.66
CA GLY A 67 -3.92 -5.15 15.99
C GLY A 67 -5.41 -4.94 16.26
N PRO A 68 -5.79 -4.60 17.49
CA PRO A 68 -7.16 -4.26 17.83
C PRO A 68 -7.71 -3.11 16.98
N LYS A 69 -9.02 -2.99 16.92
CA LYS A 69 -9.67 -1.87 16.23
C LYS A 69 -9.30 -0.53 16.86
N ALA A 70 -9.26 0.51 16.04
CA ALA A 70 -8.99 1.90 16.48
C ALA A 70 -7.59 2.14 17.10
N THR A 71 -6.58 1.36 16.74
CA THR A 71 -5.18 1.54 17.20
C THR A 71 -4.31 2.39 16.26
N GLY A 72 -4.91 3.07 15.28
CA GLY A 72 -4.19 3.99 14.39
C GLY A 72 -3.48 3.32 13.20
N LYS A 73 -3.79 2.07 12.84
CA LYS A 73 -3.15 1.37 11.71
C LYS A 73 -3.24 2.15 10.39
N ASN A 74 -4.42 2.63 10.04
CA ASN A 74 -4.62 3.41 8.82
C ASN A 74 -3.94 4.78 8.91
N VAL A 75 -3.91 5.39 10.10
CA VAL A 75 -3.17 6.64 10.34
C VAL A 75 -1.68 6.42 10.08
N LEU A 76 -1.09 5.32 10.56
CA LEU A 76 0.30 4.98 10.28
C LEU A 76 0.54 4.80 8.77
N ALA A 77 -0.32 4.04 8.08
CA ALA A 77 -0.19 3.79 6.64
C ALA A 77 -0.24 5.10 5.82
N GLU A 78 -1.18 6.00 6.14
CA GLU A 78 -1.28 7.31 5.50
C GLU A 78 -0.07 8.20 5.80
N ASN A 79 0.44 8.18 7.05
CA ASN A 79 1.64 8.92 7.41
C ASN A 79 2.88 8.39 6.66
N LEU A 80 3.03 7.08 6.50
CA LEU A 80 4.11 6.51 5.69
C LEU A 80 4.05 7.00 4.24
N ALA A 81 2.88 6.94 3.61
CA ALA A 81 2.71 7.46 2.25
C ALA A 81 3.07 8.95 2.15
N TYR A 82 2.71 9.74 3.15
CA TYR A 82 3.06 11.16 3.24
C TYR A 82 4.57 11.37 3.44
N ILE A 83 5.19 10.64 4.37
CA ILE A 83 6.64 10.70 4.66
C ILE A 83 7.45 10.39 3.40
N PHE A 84 7.08 9.37 2.65
CA PHE A 84 7.75 8.98 1.40
C PHE A 84 7.24 9.73 0.15
N GLY A 85 6.28 10.65 0.31
CA GLY A 85 5.74 11.47 -0.76
C GLY A 85 5.05 10.69 -1.87
N ARG A 86 4.45 9.52 -1.55
CA ARG A 86 3.85 8.63 -2.54
C ARG A 86 2.34 8.84 -2.73
N PRO A 87 1.83 8.59 -3.94
CA PRO A 87 0.39 8.54 -4.17
C PRO A 87 -0.24 7.35 -3.45
N VAL A 88 -1.45 7.52 -2.92
CA VAL A 88 -2.17 6.51 -2.13
C VAL A 88 -3.26 5.84 -2.95
N TYR A 89 -3.31 4.52 -2.85
CA TYR A 89 -4.31 3.67 -3.47
C TYR A 89 -4.99 2.81 -2.39
N ASN A 90 -6.15 3.25 -1.92
CA ASN A 90 -6.89 2.55 -0.89
C ASN A 90 -7.76 1.44 -1.47
N VAL A 91 -7.72 0.28 -0.83
CA VAL A 91 -8.60 -0.86 -1.09
C VAL A 91 -9.19 -1.32 0.23
N SER A 92 -10.50 -1.14 0.42
CA SER A 92 -11.21 -1.71 1.56
C SER A 92 -11.73 -3.10 1.19
N PHE A 93 -11.19 -4.12 1.85
CA PHE A 93 -11.60 -5.49 1.60
C PHE A 93 -12.89 -5.84 2.33
N HIS A 94 -13.74 -6.58 1.65
CA HIS A 94 -14.97 -7.15 2.19
C HIS A 94 -15.28 -8.48 1.51
N VAL A 95 -16.29 -9.19 1.99
CA VAL A 95 -16.62 -10.54 1.52
C VAL A 95 -16.98 -10.65 0.04
N ASN A 96 -17.32 -9.54 -0.62
CA ASN A 96 -17.63 -9.47 -2.05
C ASN A 96 -16.50 -8.90 -2.90
N THR A 97 -15.37 -8.51 -2.32
CA THR A 97 -14.20 -8.07 -3.07
C THR A 97 -13.73 -9.20 -3.98
N ASN A 98 -13.50 -8.89 -5.24
CA ASN A 98 -13.06 -9.85 -6.26
C ASN A 98 -11.76 -9.37 -6.94
N SER A 99 -11.14 -10.23 -7.73
CA SER A 99 -9.88 -9.93 -8.41
C SER A 99 -10.00 -8.77 -9.41
N GLY A 100 -11.16 -8.62 -10.05
CA GLY A 100 -11.42 -7.51 -10.98
C GLY A 100 -11.43 -6.15 -10.30
N ASP A 101 -11.91 -6.07 -9.06
CA ASP A 101 -11.87 -4.83 -8.27
C ASP A 101 -10.42 -4.42 -7.95
N LEU A 102 -9.53 -5.39 -7.78
CA LEU A 102 -8.14 -5.19 -7.40
C LEU A 102 -7.24 -4.86 -8.59
N ILE A 103 -7.30 -5.70 -9.61
CA ILE A 103 -6.41 -5.65 -10.78
C ILE A 103 -7.03 -4.88 -11.93
N GLY A 104 -8.29 -5.13 -12.22
CA GLY A 104 -9.04 -4.47 -13.29
C GLY A 104 -10.00 -5.39 -13.99
N THR A 105 -10.84 -4.80 -14.82
CA THR A 105 -11.86 -5.47 -15.60
C THR A 105 -11.87 -4.97 -17.03
N ASP A 106 -12.24 -5.84 -17.95
CA ASP A 106 -12.45 -5.46 -19.34
C ASP A 106 -13.62 -4.49 -19.46
N THR A 107 -13.42 -3.44 -20.23
CA THR A 107 -14.46 -2.50 -20.60
C THR A 107 -14.46 -2.30 -22.11
N PHE A 108 -15.63 -2.08 -22.69
CA PHE A 108 -15.77 -1.82 -24.10
C PHE A 108 -15.91 -0.31 -24.32
N VAL A 109 -14.87 0.31 -24.87
CA VAL A 109 -14.80 1.76 -25.13
C VAL A 109 -14.24 1.97 -26.54
N ASP A 110 -14.82 2.89 -27.31
CA ASP A 110 -14.38 3.22 -28.67
C ASP A 110 -14.27 2.00 -29.61
N ASN A 111 -15.20 1.10 -29.52
CA ASN A 111 -15.24 -0.14 -30.30
C ASN A 111 -14.07 -1.11 -30.02
N GLN A 112 -13.40 -0.97 -28.88
CA GLN A 112 -12.29 -1.81 -28.43
C GLN A 112 -12.49 -2.29 -27.00
N VAL A 113 -12.00 -3.48 -26.71
CA VAL A 113 -11.88 -3.97 -25.33
C VAL A 113 -10.62 -3.34 -24.73
N LYS A 114 -10.78 -2.66 -23.59
CA LYS A 114 -9.67 -2.06 -22.85
C LYS A 114 -9.73 -2.45 -21.38
N LEU A 115 -8.59 -2.67 -20.77
CA LEU A 115 -8.49 -2.89 -19.34
C LEU A 115 -8.81 -1.60 -18.58
N ARG A 116 -9.88 -1.61 -17.78
CA ARG A 116 -10.09 -0.60 -16.73
C ARG A 116 -9.25 -1.01 -15.52
N LYS A 117 -8.11 -0.34 -15.33
CA LYS A 117 -7.14 -0.64 -14.30
C LYS A 117 -7.74 -0.51 -12.90
N GLY A 118 -7.57 -1.54 -12.06
CA GLY A 118 -7.93 -1.52 -10.64
C GLY A 118 -6.89 -0.77 -9.79
N SER A 119 -7.21 -0.58 -8.51
CA SER A 119 -6.35 0.21 -7.61
C SER A 119 -4.96 -0.40 -7.41
N ILE A 120 -4.86 -1.74 -7.35
CA ILE A 120 -3.57 -2.43 -7.19
C ILE A 120 -2.70 -2.27 -8.43
N TYR A 121 -3.31 -2.41 -9.62
CA TYR A 121 -2.63 -2.20 -10.89
C TYR A 121 -2.06 -0.78 -10.99
N GLN A 122 -2.89 0.24 -10.72
CA GLN A 122 -2.45 1.65 -10.74
C GLN A 122 -1.36 1.92 -9.71
N CYS A 123 -1.49 1.36 -8.50
CA CYS A 123 -0.48 1.47 -7.46
C CYS A 123 0.87 0.91 -7.92
N ALA A 124 0.84 -0.27 -8.54
CA ALA A 124 2.03 -0.95 -9.06
C ALA A 124 2.73 -0.14 -10.16
N GLU A 125 1.95 0.41 -11.09
CA GLU A 125 2.45 1.16 -12.24
C GLU A 125 3.02 2.53 -11.82
N GLU A 126 2.34 3.25 -10.92
CA GLU A 126 2.67 4.62 -10.50
C GLU A 126 3.64 4.68 -9.31
N GLY A 127 4.07 3.54 -8.81
CA GLY A 127 4.94 3.50 -7.64
C GLY A 127 4.26 4.05 -6.38
N GLY A 128 2.96 3.79 -6.23
CA GLY A 128 2.17 4.25 -5.12
C GLY A 128 2.32 3.40 -3.85
N PHE A 129 1.68 3.85 -2.78
CA PHE A 129 1.45 3.05 -1.59
C PHE A 129 0.02 2.53 -1.60
N GLY A 130 -0.12 1.20 -1.70
CA GLY A 130 -1.39 0.50 -1.67
C GLY A 130 -1.79 0.19 -0.23
N ILE A 131 -2.81 0.88 0.29
CA ILE A 131 -3.33 0.60 1.64
C ILE A 131 -4.45 -0.43 1.50
N LEU A 132 -4.18 -1.65 1.99
CA LEU A 132 -5.04 -2.82 1.91
C LEU A 132 -5.81 -2.97 3.22
N ASP A 133 -6.91 -2.24 3.35
CA ASP A 133 -7.66 -2.16 4.61
C ASP A 133 -8.53 -3.41 4.84
N GLU A 134 -8.44 -3.96 6.05
CA GLU A 134 -9.16 -5.17 6.47
C GLU A 134 -8.92 -6.39 5.53
N ILE A 135 -7.67 -6.60 5.11
CA ILE A 135 -7.30 -7.65 4.14
C ILE A 135 -7.78 -9.05 4.54
N ASN A 136 -7.96 -9.31 5.83
CA ASN A 136 -8.49 -10.58 6.35
C ASN A 136 -10.00 -10.76 6.13
N MET A 137 -10.73 -9.76 5.64
CA MET A 137 -12.16 -9.87 5.32
C MET A 137 -12.42 -10.43 3.94
N ALA A 138 -11.43 -10.40 3.03
CA ALA A 138 -11.56 -10.91 1.67
C ALA A 138 -11.64 -12.43 1.62
N LYS A 139 -12.16 -12.95 0.50
CA LYS A 139 -12.04 -14.37 0.16
C LYS A 139 -10.62 -14.67 -0.34
N ASN A 140 -10.12 -15.87 -0.08
CA ASN A 140 -8.80 -16.31 -0.51
C ASN A 140 -8.58 -16.14 -2.03
N ASP A 141 -9.59 -16.41 -2.84
CA ASP A 141 -9.51 -16.26 -4.30
C ASP A 141 -9.23 -14.82 -4.73
N ALA A 142 -9.83 -13.84 -4.04
CA ALA A 142 -9.58 -12.44 -4.34
C ALA A 142 -8.16 -12.01 -3.98
N VAL A 143 -7.62 -12.46 -2.84
CA VAL A 143 -6.26 -12.10 -2.41
C VAL A 143 -5.17 -12.90 -3.12
N SER A 144 -5.52 -14.04 -3.74
CA SER A 144 -4.54 -14.87 -4.45
C SER A 144 -3.84 -14.14 -5.60
N VAL A 145 -4.54 -13.20 -6.25
CA VAL A 145 -3.98 -12.38 -7.34
C VAL A 145 -2.90 -11.40 -6.86
N LEU A 146 -2.83 -11.14 -5.55
CA LEU A 146 -1.82 -10.25 -4.96
C LEU A 146 -0.52 -10.97 -4.63
N HIS A 147 -0.48 -12.32 -4.66
CA HIS A 147 0.68 -13.08 -4.21
C HIS A 147 1.96 -12.69 -4.95
N ALA A 148 1.90 -12.52 -6.28
CA ALA A 148 3.06 -12.15 -7.08
C ALA A 148 3.47 -10.68 -6.92
N SER A 149 2.54 -9.80 -6.50
CA SER A 149 2.84 -8.39 -6.21
C SER A 149 3.39 -8.18 -4.80
N LEU A 150 3.09 -9.09 -3.87
CA LEU A 150 3.52 -9.01 -2.48
C LEU A 150 4.83 -9.75 -2.19
N ASP A 151 5.27 -10.65 -3.07
CA ASP A 151 6.51 -11.40 -2.89
C ASP A 151 7.67 -10.88 -3.77
N TYR A 152 8.79 -11.56 -3.73
CA TYR A 152 10.03 -11.21 -4.46
C TYR A 152 9.85 -11.04 -5.97
N ARG A 153 8.80 -11.60 -6.57
CA ARG A 153 8.49 -11.47 -8.00
C ARG A 153 8.08 -10.05 -8.38
N ARG A 154 7.47 -9.31 -7.45
CA ARG A 154 7.06 -7.92 -7.62
C ARG A 154 6.41 -7.65 -8.97
N CYS A 155 5.39 -8.42 -9.31
CA CYS A 155 4.70 -8.29 -10.60
C CYS A 155 3.21 -8.56 -10.50
N ILE A 156 2.48 -8.10 -11.52
CA ILE A 156 1.07 -8.41 -11.73
C ILE A 156 0.94 -9.05 -13.11
N ASP A 157 0.37 -10.25 -13.15
CA ASP A 157 0.02 -10.96 -14.37
C ASP A 157 -1.49 -10.84 -14.59
N VAL A 158 -1.88 -10.18 -15.67
CA VAL A 158 -3.28 -9.95 -16.01
C VAL A 158 -3.62 -10.81 -17.23
N PRO A 159 -4.49 -11.82 -17.09
CA PRO A 159 -4.86 -12.70 -18.21
C PRO A 159 -5.35 -11.90 -19.43
N GLY A 160 -4.72 -12.12 -20.58
CA GLY A 160 -5.05 -11.41 -21.83
C GLY A 160 -4.35 -10.07 -22.03
N TYR A 161 -3.51 -9.65 -21.08
CA TYR A 161 -2.68 -8.45 -21.15
C TYR A 161 -1.23 -8.76 -20.80
N ASP A 162 -0.34 -7.78 -21.02
CA ASP A 162 1.05 -7.95 -20.65
C ASP A 162 1.22 -7.97 -19.13
N LYS A 163 2.13 -8.82 -18.67
CA LYS A 163 2.61 -8.78 -17.28
C LYS A 163 3.29 -7.43 -17.03
N ILE A 164 3.00 -6.82 -15.90
CA ILE A 164 3.69 -5.62 -15.45
C ILE A 164 4.56 -5.91 -14.23
N ASP A 165 5.74 -5.34 -14.20
CA ASP A 165 6.59 -5.33 -13.01
C ASP A 165 6.20 -4.11 -12.13
N LEU A 166 6.26 -4.28 -10.82
CA LEU A 166 5.99 -3.18 -9.90
C LEU A 166 7.07 -2.12 -10.02
N HIS A 167 6.67 -0.88 -10.06
CA HIS A 167 7.58 0.25 -9.89
C HIS A 167 8.37 0.13 -8.58
N ASP A 168 9.66 0.48 -8.57
CA ASP A 168 10.55 0.29 -7.42
C ASP A 168 10.06 1.01 -6.14
N ALA A 169 9.37 2.12 -6.29
CA ALA A 169 8.76 2.83 -5.17
C ALA A 169 7.45 2.23 -4.64
N ALA A 170 6.83 1.26 -5.35
CA ALA A 170 5.56 0.69 -4.93
C ALA A 170 5.70 -0.14 -3.65
N ARG A 171 4.80 0.08 -2.69
CA ARG A 171 4.70 -0.68 -1.42
C ARG A 171 3.25 -0.98 -1.12
N PHE A 172 3.02 -2.12 -0.46
CA PHE A 172 1.71 -2.47 0.04
C PHE A 172 1.72 -2.51 1.57
N ILE A 173 0.70 -1.90 2.16
CA ILE A 173 0.51 -1.82 3.61
C ILE A 173 -0.84 -2.42 3.92
N GLY A 174 -0.85 -3.68 4.36
CA GLY A 174 -2.06 -4.37 4.80
C GLY A 174 -2.45 -3.96 6.22
N THR A 175 -3.73 -3.80 6.47
CA THR A 175 -4.24 -3.70 7.83
C THR A 175 -5.17 -4.85 8.13
N MET A 176 -5.13 -5.36 9.36
CA MET A 176 -6.06 -6.36 9.84
C MET A 176 -6.45 -6.12 11.30
N ASN A 177 -7.69 -6.42 11.59
CA ASN A 177 -8.20 -6.45 12.95
C ASN A 177 -8.30 -7.91 13.42
N TYR A 178 -8.01 -8.16 14.69
CA TYR A 178 -8.21 -9.45 15.33
C TYR A 178 -8.98 -9.32 16.64
N GLY A 179 -9.49 -10.45 17.14
CA GLY A 179 -10.19 -10.48 18.43
C GLY A 179 -11.67 -10.10 18.37
N TYR A 180 -12.31 -10.09 17.19
CA TYR A 180 -13.73 -9.82 17.02
C TYR A 180 -14.46 -10.99 16.39
N ALA A 181 -15.74 -11.13 16.71
CA ALA A 181 -16.62 -12.08 16.04
C ALA A 181 -16.69 -11.74 14.53
N GLY A 182 -16.34 -12.73 13.67
CA GLY A 182 -16.33 -12.58 12.23
C GLY A 182 -14.98 -12.21 11.60
N THR A 183 -13.94 -11.94 12.39
CA THR A 183 -12.57 -11.84 11.85
C THR A 183 -12.08 -13.21 11.42
N LYS A 184 -11.50 -13.29 10.21
CA LYS A 184 -10.86 -14.50 9.69
C LYS A 184 -9.38 -14.42 9.95
N GLU A 185 -8.76 -15.59 10.16
CA GLU A 185 -7.31 -15.69 10.10
C GLU A 185 -6.86 -15.50 8.64
N LEU A 186 -5.77 -14.79 8.47
CA LEU A 186 -5.14 -14.69 7.15
C LEU A 186 -4.56 -16.04 6.75
N ASN A 187 -4.64 -16.33 5.45
CA ASN A 187 -3.95 -17.46 4.87
C ASN A 187 -2.43 -17.34 5.17
N GLU A 188 -1.83 -18.41 5.70
CA GLU A 188 -0.38 -18.47 6.01
C GLU A 188 0.49 -18.05 4.82
N ALA A 189 0.08 -18.37 3.59
CA ALA A 189 0.78 -17.98 2.38
C ALA A 189 0.80 -16.45 2.16
N LEU A 190 -0.14 -15.70 2.73
CA LEU A 190 -0.17 -14.24 2.66
C LEU A 190 0.65 -13.60 3.79
N VAL A 191 0.65 -14.22 4.98
CA VAL A 191 1.42 -13.73 6.14
C VAL A 191 2.92 -13.89 5.93
N SER A 192 3.34 -14.88 5.14
CA SER A 192 4.76 -15.15 4.83
C SER A 192 5.37 -14.29 3.72
N ARG A 193 4.65 -13.29 3.21
CA ARG A 193 5.04 -12.43 2.09
C ARG A 193 5.00 -10.95 2.47
#